data_670d240733e80dfd7b616bf60eb79fa6
#
_entry.id   670d240733e80dfd7b616bf60eb79fa6
#
_cell.length_a   1.000
_cell.length_b   1.000
_cell.length_c   1.000
_cell.angle_alpha   90.00
_cell.angle_beta   90.00
_cell.angle_gamma   90.00
#
_symmetry.space_group_name_H-M   'P 1'
#
loop_
_entity.id
_entity.type
_entity.pdbx_description
1 polymer ?
#
loop_
_entity_poly.entity_id
_entity_poly.type
_entity_poly.pdbx_seq_one_letter_code
_entity_poly.pdbx_strand_id
1 'polypeptide(L)'
;MIAMNESISQIDYQQVIINILYMFTGGSVVFGNICIIGTILLFRHLRCRKELVMVSGQCLGDLLYGFGFLVGGGRRLYLFLNHMEKVPVSPWHCMSAEVATFFYLLGPQAGALMNLFVGMDRFMAVTFLNYYSKLNSTYVVGAIGAVYLYASISYGVGFVLSYFMPREKTVVLQCLSTWASTPSYAVYYTALITTAEVTGIVLYVIVMLILKYRTMTSHPSLQHAHHKRQTKITKTISLVVLSTFLFYVIPWLTHSALNALQVKLGKAGLISPLLWVLIQSNNVFNVIIYLWKLQERSGPGVHTHEPNGHRRHERNFVSEYKS
;
A
#
# COMPACT_ATOMS: atom_id res chain seq x y z
N MET A 1 31.48 33.71 11.22
CA MET A 1 31.47 33.33 9.79
C MET A 1 31.80 31.83 9.58
N ILE A 2 32.85 31.27 10.20
CA ILE A 2 33.27 29.85 10.03
C ILE A 2 32.18 28.87 10.55
N ALA A 3 31.63 29.10 11.75
CA ALA A 3 30.56 28.23 12.30
C ALA A 3 29.25 28.25 11.50
N MET A 4 28.99 29.33 10.77
CA MET A 4 27.80 29.44 9.89
C MET A 4 27.97 28.65 8.59
N ASN A 5 29.20 28.55 8.07
CA ASN A 5 29.51 27.72 6.90
C ASN A 5 29.47 26.22 7.21
N GLU A 6 29.93 25.77 8.38
CA GLU A 6 29.84 24.36 8.79
C GLU A 6 28.39 23.90 8.97
N SER A 7 27.51 24.74 9.54
CA SER A 7 26.08 24.41 9.68
C SER A 7 25.36 24.32 8.34
N ILE A 8 25.71 25.18 7.38
CA ILE A 8 25.15 25.16 6.05
C ILE A 8 25.59 23.88 5.30
N SER A 9 26.87 23.52 5.36
CA SER A 9 27.36 22.30 4.70
C SER A 9 26.76 21.01 5.27
N GLN A 10 26.55 20.92 6.59
CA GLN A 10 25.91 19.77 7.23
C GLN A 10 24.43 19.60 6.82
N ILE A 11 23.67 20.69 6.72
CA ILE A 11 22.28 20.65 6.26
C ILE A 11 22.20 20.19 4.80
N ASP A 12 23.14 20.61 3.97
CA ASP A 12 23.18 20.26 2.56
C ASP A 12 23.42 18.76 2.33
N TYR A 13 24.35 18.12 3.03
CA TYR A 13 24.57 16.68 2.94
C TYR A 13 23.38 15.85 3.40
N GLN A 14 22.67 16.27 4.43
CA GLN A 14 21.50 15.56 4.93
C GLN A 14 20.37 15.50 3.90
N GLN A 15 20.09 16.62 3.23
CA GLN A 15 19.09 16.67 2.17
C GLN A 15 19.43 15.74 0.98
N VAL A 16 20.69 15.71 0.57
CA VAL A 16 21.18 14.81 -0.48
C VAL A 16 20.95 13.35 -0.08
N ILE A 17 21.38 12.96 1.12
CA ILE A 17 21.25 11.59 1.63
C ILE A 17 19.77 11.18 1.67
N ILE A 18 18.88 12.04 2.19
CA ILE A 18 17.45 11.76 2.28
C ILE A 18 16.83 11.55 0.88
N ASN A 19 17.16 12.38 -0.10
CA ASN A 19 16.64 12.23 -1.44
C ASN A 19 17.17 10.96 -2.14
N ILE A 20 18.43 10.58 -1.89
CA ILE A 20 18.99 9.30 -2.36
C ILE A 20 18.25 8.12 -1.69
N LEU A 21 17.97 8.18 -0.40
CA LEU A 21 17.20 7.15 0.31
C LEU A 21 15.78 7.02 -0.25
N TYR A 22 15.12 8.13 -0.58
CA TYR A 22 13.81 8.12 -1.24
C TYR A 22 13.87 7.44 -2.61
N MET A 23 14.87 7.75 -3.41
CA MET A 23 15.07 7.11 -4.72
C MET A 23 15.34 5.61 -4.58
N PHE A 24 16.21 5.22 -3.65
CA PHE A 24 16.57 3.82 -3.43
C PHE A 24 15.37 3.01 -2.91
N THR A 25 14.67 3.49 -1.88
CA THR A 25 13.49 2.81 -1.34
C THR A 25 12.36 2.77 -2.35
N GLY A 26 12.07 3.90 -3.02
CA GLY A 26 11.06 3.97 -4.08
C GLY A 26 11.37 3.02 -5.24
N GLY A 27 12.61 3.00 -5.72
CA GLY A 27 13.06 2.09 -6.78
C GLY A 27 12.92 0.61 -6.39
N SER A 28 13.28 0.26 -5.15
CA SER A 28 13.14 -1.10 -4.61
C SER A 28 11.66 -1.54 -4.56
N VAL A 29 10.76 -0.64 -4.13
CA VAL A 29 9.31 -0.89 -4.11
C VAL A 29 8.77 -1.08 -5.52
N VAL A 30 9.14 -0.21 -6.46
CA VAL A 30 8.71 -0.31 -7.87
C VAL A 30 9.14 -1.63 -8.47
N PHE A 31 10.42 -1.97 -8.38
CA PHE A 31 10.96 -3.21 -8.93
C PHE A 31 10.30 -4.44 -8.32
N GLY A 32 10.21 -4.51 -6.98
CA GLY A 32 9.61 -5.64 -6.29
C GLY A 32 8.14 -5.85 -6.63
N ASN A 33 7.34 -4.77 -6.68
CA ASN A 33 5.92 -4.88 -7.02
C ASN A 33 5.69 -5.23 -8.50
N ILE A 34 6.53 -4.76 -9.43
CA ILE A 34 6.50 -5.21 -10.83
C ILE A 34 6.75 -6.72 -10.91
N CYS A 35 7.74 -7.23 -10.18
CA CYS A 35 8.02 -8.67 -10.15
C CYS A 35 6.84 -9.48 -9.61
N ILE A 36 6.18 -9.03 -8.53
CA ILE A 36 5.03 -9.73 -7.94
C ILE A 36 3.84 -9.71 -8.90
N ILE A 37 3.46 -8.52 -9.41
CA ILE A 37 2.34 -8.38 -10.34
C ILE A 37 2.61 -9.20 -11.61
N GLY A 38 3.81 -9.08 -12.19
CA GLY A 38 4.23 -9.84 -13.36
C GLY A 38 4.11 -11.35 -13.13
N THR A 39 4.61 -11.86 -12.00
CA THR A 39 4.49 -13.27 -11.63
C THR A 39 3.03 -13.72 -11.53
N ILE A 40 2.16 -12.94 -10.88
CA ILE A 40 0.74 -13.29 -10.74
C ILE A 40 0.03 -13.30 -12.10
N LEU A 41 0.33 -12.34 -12.96
CA LEU A 41 -0.32 -12.22 -14.27
C LEU A 41 0.17 -13.24 -15.29
N LEU A 42 1.46 -13.57 -15.30
CA LEU A 42 2.06 -14.52 -16.23
C LEU A 42 1.62 -15.97 -15.94
N PHE A 43 1.51 -16.36 -14.68
CA PHE A 43 1.15 -17.73 -14.31
C PHE A 43 -0.36 -17.92 -14.14
N ARG A 44 -1.02 -18.60 -15.09
CA ARG A 44 -2.47 -18.84 -15.09
C ARG A 44 -2.99 -19.40 -13.77
N HIS A 45 -2.29 -20.35 -13.16
CA HIS A 45 -2.69 -20.98 -11.89
C HIS A 45 -2.70 -20.00 -10.71
N LEU A 46 -1.89 -18.93 -10.75
CA LEU A 46 -1.89 -17.86 -9.74
C LEU A 46 -3.03 -16.86 -10.01
N ARG A 47 -3.23 -16.50 -11.26
CA ARG A 47 -4.28 -15.57 -11.69
C ARG A 47 -5.69 -16.09 -11.41
N CYS A 48 -5.90 -17.41 -11.40
CA CYS A 48 -7.19 -18.00 -11.04
C CYS A 48 -7.51 -17.93 -9.53
N ARG A 49 -6.55 -17.55 -8.71
CA ARG A 49 -6.73 -17.42 -7.25
C ARG A 49 -7.11 -15.98 -6.90
N LYS A 50 -8.37 -15.77 -6.50
CA LYS A 50 -8.88 -14.43 -6.16
C LYS A 50 -8.04 -13.70 -5.10
N GLU A 51 -7.46 -14.42 -4.13
CA GLU A 51 -6.60 -13.85 -3.10
C GLU A 51 -5.31 -13.23 -3.68
N LEU A 52 -4.73 -13.85 -4.73
CA LEU A 52 -3.52 -13.33 -5.37
C LEU A 52 -3.83 -12.16 -6.30
N VAL A 53 -4.99 -12.19 -6.96
CA VAL A 53 -5.46 -11.03 -7.74
C VAL A 53 -5.65 -9.82 -6.83
N MET A 54 -6.16 -10.03 -5.62
CA MET A 54 -6.30 -8.95 -4.63
C MET A 54 -4.96 -8.40 -4.17
N VAL A 55 -3.98 -9.29 -3.91
CA VAL A 55 -2.58 -8.89 -3.63
C VAL A 55 -2.00 -8.08 -4.78
N SER A 56 -2.28 -8.44 -6.05
CA SER A 56 -1.80 -7.63 -7.18
C SER A 56 -2.40 -6.23 -7.22
N GLY A 57 -3.67 -6.07 -6.81
CA GLY A 57 -4.28 -4.76 -6.61
C GLY A 57 -3.57 -3.93 -5.54
N GLN A 58 -3.25 -4.53 -4.40
CA GLN A 58 -2.45 -3.90 -3.35
C GLN A 58 -1.07 -3.47 -3.88
N CYS A 59 -0.35 -4.40 -4.51
CA CYS A 59 0.98 -4.16 -5.08
C CYS A 59 0.96 -3.02 -6.12
N LEU A 60 -0.13 -2.81 -6.84
CA LEU A 60 -0.27 -1.68 -7.75
C LEU A 60 -0.31 -0.34 -7.01
N GLY A 61 -1.00 -0.25 -5.87
CA GLY A 61 -0.99 0.95 -5.00
C GLY A 61 0.41 1.26 -4.48
N ASP A 62 1.10 0.25 -3.96
CA ASP A 62 2.47 0.37 -3.46
C ASP A 62 3.43 0.76 -4.59
N LEU A 63 3.26 0.21 -5.79
CA LEU A 63 4.04 0.55 -6.99
C LEU A 63 3.88 2.03 -7.36
N LEU A 64 2.65 2.54 -7.42
CA LEU A 64 2.37 3.95 -7.70
C LEU A 64 3.03 4.85 -6.66
N TYR A 65 2.89 4.51 -5.39
CA TYR A 65 3.51 5.26 -4.31
C TYR A 65 5.05 5.24 -4.36
N GLY A 66 5.65 4.07 -4.59
CA GLY A 66 7.09 3.91 -4.78
C GLY A 66 7.61 4.72 -5.97
N PHE A 67 6.85 4.76 -7.07
CA PHE A 67 7.19 5.58 -8.23
C PHE A 67 7.18 7.09 -7.89
N GLY A 68 6.24 7.53 -7.06
CA GLY A 68 6.23 8.89 -6.52
C GLY A 68 7.53 9.23 -5.78
N PHE A 69 8.03 8.34 -4.91
CA PHE A 69 9.30 8.53 -4.20
C PHE A 69 10.51 8.51 -5.14
N LEU A 70 10.54 7.61 -6.11
CA LEU A 70 11.63 7.52 -7.08
C LEU A 70 11.74 8.82 -7.89
N VAL A 71 10.65 9.27 -8.51
CA VAL A 71 10.63 10.47 -9.34
C VAL A 71 10.75 11.73 -8.49
N GLY A 72 10.03 11.80 -7.38
CA GLY A 72 10.06 12.96 -6.47
C GLY A 72 11.41 13.14 -5.79
N GLY A 73 12.08 12.04 -5.38
CA GLY A 73 13.43 12.07 -4.82
C GLY A 73 14.44 12.57 -5.84
N GLY A 74 14.41 12.02 -7.06
CA GLY A 74 15.29 12.44 -8.15
C GLY A 74 15.13 13.92 -8.51
N ARG A 75 13.88 14.38 -8.60
CA ARG A 75 13.61 15.79 -8.88
C ARG A 75 14.07 16.73 -7.76
N ARG A 76 13.76 16.39 -6.49
CA ARG A 76 14.22 17.21 -5.35
C ARG A 76 15.74 17.28 -5.29
N LEU A 77 16.43 16.18 -5.59
CA LEU A 77 17.88 16.17 -5.70
C LEU A 77 18.37 17.11 -6.82
N TYR A 78 17.72 17.06 -8.00
CA TYR A 78 18.02 17.96 -9.11
C TYR A 78 17.82 19.44 -8.75
N LEU A 79 16.67 19.77 -8.12
CA LEU A 79 16.38 21.16 -7.69
C LEU A 79 17.38 21.65 -6.65
N PHE A 80 17.78 20.77 -5.73
CA PHE A 80 18.77 21.07 -4.72
C PHE A 80 20.14 21.36 -5.33
N LEU A 81 20.63 20.50 -6.21
CA LEU A 81 21.91 20.70 -6.91
C LEU A 81 21.98 21.96 -7.76
N ASN A 82 20.83 22.45 -8.24
CA ASN A 82 20.72 23.68 -9.02
C ASN A 82 20.29 24.89 -8.18
N HIS A 83 20.23 24.78 -6.84
CA HIS A 83 19.81 25.85 -5.91
C HIS A 83 18.40 26.43 -6.21
N MET A 84 17.52 25.62 -6.78
CA MET A 84 16.15 26.00 -7.16
C MET A 84 15.09 25.56 -6.14
N GLU A 85 15.47 24.92 -5.03
CA GLU A 85 14.56 24.34 -4.05
C GLU A 85 13.63 25.35 -3.38
N LYS A 86 14.07 26.61 -3.26
CA LYS A 86 13.34 27.71 -2.60
C LYS A 86 12.52 28.58 -3.55
N VAL A 87 12.52 28.30 -4.86
CA VAL A 87 11.76 29.09 -5.85
C VAL A 87 10.26 29.02 -5.50
N PRO A 88 9.59 30.17 -5.30
CA PRO A 88 8.17 30.20 -5.01
C PRO A 88 7.35 29.87 -6.26
N VAL A 89 6.39 28.96 -6.13
CA VAL A 89 5.46 28.58 -7.19
C VAL A 89 4.02 28.52 -6.65
N SER A 90 3.03 28.52 -7.53
CA SER A 90 1.66 28.35 -7.10
C SER A 90 1.37 26.88 -6.72
N PRO A 91 0.43 26.61 -5.81
CA PRO A 91 -0.02 25.24 -5.53
C PRO A 91 -0.51 24.51 -6.77
N TRP A 92 -1.18 25.22 -7.68
CA TRP A 92 -1.59 24.71 -8.99
C TRP A 92 -0.41 24.19 -9.81
N HIS A 93 0.72 24.90 -9.83
CA HIS A 93 1.92 24.42 -10.52
C HIS A 93 2.38 23.06 -9.97
N CYS A 94 2.38 22.91 -8.66
CA CYS A 94 2.71 21.63 -8.03
C CYS A 94 1.77 20.49 -8.40
N MET A 95 0.48 20.76 -8.55
CA MET A 95 -0.50 19.74 -8.91
C MET A 95 -0.50 19.40 -10.42
N SER A 96 -0.21 20.39 -11.29
CA SER A 96 -0.31 20.23 -12.74
C SER A 96 1.00 19.83 -13.42
N ALA A 97 2.12 20.35 -12.94
CA ALA A 97 3.43 20.12 -13.55
C ALA A 97 4.22 18.98 -12.89
N GLU A 98 3.84 18.58 -11.67
CA GLU A 98 4.59 17.63 -10.88
C GLU A 98 4.02 16.22 -10.96
N VAL A 99 4.59 15.39 -11.83
CA VAL A 99 4.24 13.98 -11.98
C VAL A 99 4.35 13.23 -10.64
N ALA A 100 5.35 13.54 -9.81
CA ALA A 100 5.51 12.94 -8.50
C ALA A 100 4.31 13.20 -7.59
N THR A 101 3.70 14.40 -7.62
CA THR A 101 2.55 14.77 -6.81
C THR A 101 1.32 13.88 -7.11
N PHE A 102 1.10 13.55 -8.38
CA PHE A 102 0.06 12.60 -8.79
C PHE A 102 0.23 11.26 -8.08
N PHE A 103 1.43 10.68 -8.15
CA PHE A 103 1.72 9.38 -7.56
C PHE A 103 1.70 9.42 -6.02
N TYR A 104 2.17 10.52 -5.41
CA TYR A 104 2.11 10.72 -3.96
C TYR A 104 0.69 10.84 -3.40
N LEU A 105 -0.26 11.32 -4.19
CA LEU A 105 -1.65 11.44 -3.74
C LEU A 105 -2.47 10.19 -4.09
N LEU A 106 -2.27 9.63 -5.27
CA LEU A 106 -3.06 8.48 -5.73
C LEU A 106 -2.62 7.17 -5.05
N GLY A 107 -1.31 6.91 -4.98
CA GLY A 107 -0.76 5.65 -4.46
C GLY A 107 -1.21 5.33 -3.04
N PRO A 108 -0.99 6.20 -2.04
CA PRO A 108 -1.40 5.94 -0.67
C PRO A 108 -2.91 5.81 -0.49
N GLN A 109 -3.73 6.58 -1.21
CA GLN A 109 -5.19 6.41 -1.17
C GLN A 109 -5.61 5.03 -1.68
N ALA A 110 -5.11 4.64 -2.84
CA ALA A 110 -5.41 3.34 -3.42
C ALA A 110 -4.90 2.21 -2.51
N GLY A 111 -3.68 2.32 -1.98
CA GLY A 111 -3.10 1.35 -1.04
C GLY A 111 -3.92 1.17 0.23
N ALA A 112 -4.29 2.27 0.90
CA ALA A 112 -5.09 2.25 2.12
C ALA A 112 -6.49 1.63 1.89
N LEU A 113 -7.16 2.01 0.80
CA LEU A 113 -8.45 1.45 0.43
C LEU A 113 -8.35 -0.03 0.04
N MET A 114 -7.26 -0.44 -0.63
CA MET A 114 -7.00 -1.85 -0.91
C MET A 114 -6.74 -2.65 0.37
N ASN A 115 -6.00 -2.12 1.36
CA ASN A 115 -5.81 -2.73 2.67
C ASN A 115 -7.15 -2.95 3.39
N LEU A 116 -8.01 -1.94 3.41
CA LEU A 116 -9.36 -2.05 3.95
C LEU A 116 -10.16 -3.14 3.22
N PHE A 117 -10.12 -3.14 1.88
CA PHE A 117 -10.85 -4.10 1.07
C PHE A 117 -10.35 -5.54 1.30
N VAL A 118 -9.04 -5.76 1.39
CA VAL A 118 -8.46 -7.06 1.76
C VAL A 118 -8.91 -7.49 3.16
N GLY A 119 -8.95 -6.57 4.12
CA GLY A 119 -9.49 -6.82 5.47
C GLY A 119 -10.95 -7.27 5.45
N MET A 120 -11.80 -6.57 4.69
CA MET A 120 -13.21 -6.92 4.50
C MET A 120 -13.40 -8.29 3.83
N ASP A 121 -12.62 -8.59 2.78
CA ASP A 121 -12.64 -9.88 2.10
C ASP A 121 -12.28 -11.02 3.06
N ARG A 122 -11.24 -10.85 3.88
CA ARG A 122 -10.86 -11.85 4.88
C ARG A 122 -11.93 -12.02 5.94
N PHE A 123 -12.54 -10.94 6.39
CA PHE A 123 -13.65 -10.99 7.34
C PHE A 123 -14.85 -11.77 6.76
N MET A 124 -15.24 -11.48 5.52
CA MET A 124 -16.30 -12.23 4.83
C MET A 124 -15.95 -13.71 4.63
N ALA A 125 -14.71 -14.02 4.27
CA ALA A 125 -14.25 -15.38 4.06
C ALA A 125 -14.31 -16.24 5.33
N VAL A 126 -14.14 -15.62 6.51
CA VAL A 126 -14.17 -16.31 7.80
C VAL A 126 -15.58 -16.33 8.37
N THR A 127 -16.35 -15.26 8.25
CA THR A 127 -17.66 -15.12 8.90
C THR A 127 -18.79 -15.74 8.06
N PHE A 128 -18.79 -15.52 6.75
CA PHE A 128 -19.85 -15.90 5.83
C PHE A 128 -19.38 -16.90 4.77
N LEU A 129 -18.85 -18.04 5.19
CA LEU A 129 -18.21 -19.05 4.34
C LEU A 129 -19.08 -19.46 3.13
N ASN A 130 -20.38 -19.73 3.36
CA ASN A 130 -21.31 -20.15 2.32
C ASN A 130 -21.55 -19.08 1.24
N TYR A 131 -21.59 -17.82 1.65
CA TYR A 131 -21.71 -16.69 0.72
C TYR A 131 -20.39 -16.47 -0.04
N TYR A 132 -19.29 -16.47 0.70
CA TYR A 132 -17.95 -16.23 0.15
C TYR A 132 -17.54 -17.28 -0.90
N SER A 133 -17.99 -18.54 -0.75
CA SER A 133 -17.71 -19.61 -1.74
C SER A 133 -18.36 -19.34 -3.11
N LYS A 134 -19.45 -18.57 -3.15
CA LYS A 134 -20.17 -18.21 -4.39
C LYS A 134 -19.55 -16.98 -5.11
N LEU A 135 -18.69 -16.20 -4.42
CA LEU A 135 -18.03 -15.04 -5.01
C LEU A 135 -16.95 -15.52 -5.98
N ASN A 136 -17.01 -15.02 -7.21
CA ASN A 136 -16.05 -15.33 -8.28
C ASN A 136 -14.93 -14.27 -8.37
N SER A 137 -13.95 -14.48 -9.25
CA SER A 137 -12.83 -13.53 -9.46
C SER A 137 -13.29 -12.18 -10.01
N THR A 138 -14.45 -12.11 -10.67
CA THR A 138 -15.00 -10.87 -11.24
C THR A 138 -15.30 -9.85 -10.13
N TYR A 139 -15.79 -10.32 -8.97
CA TYR A 139 -15.99 -9.49 -7.80
C TYR A 139 -14.69 -8.77 -7.37
N VAL A 140 -13.57 -9.48 -7.32
CA VAL A 140 -12.27 -8.91 -6.92
C VAL A 140 -11.79 -7.87 -7.92
N VAL A 141 -11.88 -8.18 -9.22
CA VAL A 141 -11.50 -7.23 -10.28
C VAL A 141 -12.38 -5.97 -10.25
N GLY A 142 -13.69 -6.16 -10.07
CA GLY A 142 -14.63 -5.03 -9.90
C GLY A 142 -14.31 -4.15 -8.71
N ALA A 143 -13.96 -4.75 -7.57
CA ALA A 143 -13.59 -4.01 -6.37
C ALA A 143 -12.25 -3.26 -6.52
N ILE A 144 -11.23 -3.88 -7.12
CA ILE A 144 -9.97 -3.20 -7.46
C ILE A 144 -10.29 -2.00 -8.36
N GLY A 145 -11.06 -2.20 -9.43
CA GLY A 145 -11.48 -1.11 -10.33
C GLY A 145 -12.19 0.03 -9.59
N ALA A 146 -13.12 -0.29 -8.69
CA ALA A 146 -13.84 0.70 -7.88
C ALA A 146 -12.90 1.51 -6.96
N VAL A 147 -11.93 0.86 -6.31
CA VAL A 147 -10.95 1.51 -5.45
C VAL A 147 -10.10 2.50 -6.26
N TYR A 148 -9.56 2.07 -7.40
CA TYR A 148 -8.72 2.95 -8.23
C TYR A 148 -9.52 4.08 -8.89
N LEU A 149 -10.76 3.82 -9.30
CA LEU A 149 -11.66 4.85 -9.80
C LEU A 149 -11.95 5.90 -8.71
N TYR A 150 -12.28 5.46 -7.50
CA TYR A 150 -12.51 6.37 -6.38
C TYR A 150 -11.26 7.21 -6.06
N ALA A 151 -10.08 6.61 -5.97
CA ALA A 151 -8.83 7.32 -5.73
C ALA A 151 -8.52 8.34 -6.84
N SER A 152 -8.80 7.98 -8.11
CA SER A 152 -8.63 8.88 -9.26
C SER A 152 -9.62 10.06 -9.23
N ILE A 153 -10.87 9.83 -8.88
CA ILE A 153 -11.88 10.89 -8.70
C ILE A 153 -11.47 11.81 -7.56
N SER A 154 -11.04 11.24 -6.42
CA SER A 154 -10.55 12.00 -5.27
C SER A 154 -9.37 12.89 -5.65
N TYR A 155 -8.38 12.36 -6.39
CA TYR A 155 -7.28 13.16 -6.92
C TYR A 155 -7.78 14.29 -7.84
N GLY A 156 -8.71 13.99 -8.74
CA GLY A 156 -9.33 14.98 -9.63
C GLY A 156 -9.99 16.12 -8.89
N VAL A 157 -10.69 15.81 -7.78
CA VAL A 157 -11.26 16.84 -6.89
C VAL A 157 -10.15 17.71 -6.28
N GLY A 158 -9.09 17.12 -5.74
CA GLY A 158 -7.95 17.85 -5.19
C GLY A 158 -7.28 18.75 -6.23
N PHE A 159 -7.15 18.23 -7.47
CA PHE A 159 -6.62 18.95 -8.61
C PHE A 159 -7.46 20.19 -8.95
N VAL A 160 -8.77 20.04 -9.06
CA VAL A 160 -9.70 21.15 -9.33
C VAL A 160 -9.67 22.17 -8.20
N LEU A 161 -9.70 21.73 -6.94
CA LEU A 161 -9.65 22.62 -5.79
C LEU A 161 -8.36 23.44 -5.74
N SER A 162 -7.20 22.88 -6.13
CA SER A 162 -5.96 23.65 -6.17
C SER A 162 -5.91 24.69 -7.29
N TYR A 163 -6.67 24.51 -8.37
CA TYR A 163 -6.85 25.52 -9.41
C TYR A 163 -7.55 26.79 -8.88
N PHE A 164 -8.53 26.62 -8.00
CA PHE A 164 -9.29 27.72 -7.42
C PHE A 164 -8.60 28.38 -6.20
N MET A 165 -7.42 27.92 -5.82
CA MET A 165 -6.67 28.58 -4.74
C MET A 165 -6.23 29.98 -5.12
N PRO A 166 -6.24 30.94 -4.15
CA PRO A 166 -5.73 32.29 -4.40
C PRO A 166 -4.29 32.23 -4.91
N ARG A 167 -4.00 32.96 -6.00
CA ARG A 167 -2.67 33.00 -6.65
C ARG A 167 -1.59 33.61 -5.74
N GLU A 168 -1.97 34.34 -4.71
CA GLU A 168 -1.07 34.92 -3.71
C GLU A 168 -0.42 33.87 -2.79
N LYS A 169 -1.04 32.70 -2.65
CA LYS A 169 -0.44 31.58 -1.93
C LYS A 169 0.67 30.98 -2.77
N THR A 170 1.89 31.13 -2.29
CA THR A 170 3.07 30.50 -2.89
C THR A 170 3.55 29.34 -2.00
N VAL A 171 4.01 28.29 -2.67
CA VAL A 171 4.68 27.13 -2.06
C VAL A 171 6.07 27.00 -2.68
N VAL A 172 6.96 26.26 -2.04
CA VAL A 172 8.29 26.02 -2.61
C VAL A 172 8.23 25.00 -3.75
N LEU A 173 9.08 25.15 -4.75
CA LEU A 173 9.14 24.32 -5.95
C LEU A 173 9.39 22.82 -5.64
N GLN A 174 9.83 22.48 -4.44
CA GLN A 174 9.92 21.08 -3.99
C GLN A 174 8.58 20.34 -3.96
N CYS A 175 7.46 21.06 -4.00
CA CYS A 175 6.12 20.52 -4.14
C CYS A 175 5.82 19.35 -3.19
N LEU A 176 5.91 19.59 -1.89
CA LEU A 176 5.46 18.62 -0.91
C LEU A 176 3.95 18.41 -1.07
N SER A 177 3.50 17.16 -1.17
CA SER A 177 2.11 16.79 -1.47
C SER A 177 1.07 17.48 -0.59
N THR A 178 1.38 17.66 0.71
CA THR A 178 0.51 18.35 1.67
C THR A 178 0.34 19.85 1.39
N TRP A 179 1.29 20.49 0.72
CA TRP A 179 1.26 21.91 0.39
C TRP A 179 0.71 22.21 -1.00
N ALA A 180 0.69 21.17 -1.86
CA ALA A 180 0.14 21.28 -3.21
C ALA A 180 -1.40 21.29 -3.22
N SER A 181 -2.05 20.88 -2.14
CA SER A 181 -3.51 20.77 -2.05
C SER A 181 -4.10 21.83 -1.10
N THR A 182 -5.42 22.05 -1.22
CA THR A 182 -6.14 22.90 -0.27
C THR A 182 -6.11 22.30 1.15
N PRO A 183 -6.13 23.12 2.22
CA PRO A 183 -6.18 22.62 3.58
C PRO A 183 -7.34 21.64 3.82
N SER A 184 -8.52 21.92 3.26
CA SER A 184 -9.69 21.05 3.37
C SER A 184 -9.46 19.69 2.71
N TYR A 185 -8.84 19.67 1.52
CA TYR A 185 -8.50 18.42 0.85
C TYR A 185 -7.41 17.65 1.61
N ALA A 186 -6.41 18.34 2.15
CA ALA A 186 -5.37 17.70 2.97
C ALA A 186 -5.94 17.00 4.21
N VAL A 187 -6.91 17.63 4.90
CA VAL A 187 -7.63 17.03 6.04
C VAL A 187 -8.43 15.81 5.59
N TYR A 188 -9.20 15.94 4.52
CA TYR A 188 -9.97 14.82 3.95
C TYR A 188 -9.05 13.65 3.57
N TYR A 189 -7.97 13.93 2.84
CA TYR A 189 -7.00 12.95 2.40
C TYR A 189 -6.38 12.18 3.57
N THR A 190 -5.93 12.90 4.60
CA THR A 190 -5.35 12.31 5.82
C THR A 190 -6.38 11.46 6.57
N ALA A 191 -7.60 11.99 6.75
CA ALA A 191 -8.67 11.28 7.43
C ALA A 191 -9.06 9.99 6.69
N LEU A 192 -9.18 10.05 5.36
CA LEU A 192 -9.51 8.88 4.54
C LEU A 192 -8.47 7.76 4.71
N ILE A 193 -7.19 8.08 4.52
CA ILE A 193 -6.11 7.09 4.64
C ILE A 193 -6.07 6.51 6.05
N THR A 194 -6.06 7.37 7.08
CA THR A 194 -5.99 6.93 8.47
C THR A 194 -7.17 6.05 8.84
N THR A 195 -8.38 6.44 8.47
CA THR A 195 -9.60 5.64 8.76
C THR A 195 -9.58 4.30 8.04
N ALA A 196 -9.18 4.27 6.75
CA ALA A 196 -9.11 3.04 5.97
C ALA A 196 -8.07 2.07 6.57
N GLU A 197 -6.88 2.55 6.90
CA GLU A 197 -5.81 1.73 7.48
C GLU A 197 -6.19 1.19 8.87
N VAL A 198 -6.67 2.05 9.77
CA VAL A 198 -7.08 1.63 11.12
C VAL A 198 -8.23 0.62 11.05
N THR A 199 -9.24 0.87 10.21
CA THR A 199 -10.36 -0.07 10.04
C THR A 199 -9.89 -1.40 9.46
N GLY A 200 -8.98 -1.38 8.48
CA GLY A 200 -8.35 -2.58 7.93
C GLY A 200 -7.68 -3.41 9.03
N ILE A 201 -6.84 -2.78 9.86
CA ILE A 201 -6.16 -3.46 10.98
C ILE A 201 -7.16 -4.05 11.97
N VAL A 202 -8.18 -3.30 12.37
CA VAL A 202 -9.23 -3.78 13.28
C VAL A 202 -9.93 -5.02 12.71
N LEU A 203 -10.28 -5.01 11.42
CA LEU A 203 -10.87 -6.17 10.75
C LEU A 203 -9.95 -7.39 10.80
N TYR A 204 -8.64 -7.20 10.57
CA TYR A 204 -7.68 -8.31 10.69
C TYR A 204 -7.57 -8.86 12.10
N VAL A 205 -7.55 -8.02 13.13
CA VAL A 205 -7.57 -8.46 14.53
C VAL A 205 -8.82 -9.30 14.80
N ILE A 206 -9.99 -8.85 14.36
CA ILE A 206 -11.25 -9.59 14.50
C ILE A 206 -11.16 -10.95 13.78
N VAL A 207 -10.67 -10.99 12.54
CA VAL A 207 -10.47 -12.24 11.78
C VAL A 207 -9.56 -13.21 12.53
N MET A 208 -8.47 -12.72 13.11
CA MET A 208 -7.53 -13.54 13.91
C MET A 208 -8.21 -14.12 15.15
N LEU A 209 -8.99 -13.31 15.87
CA LEU A 209 -9.73 -13.77 17.05
C LEU A 209 -10.77 -14.84 16.70
N ILE A 210 -11.55 -14.64 15.62
CA ILE A 210 -12.54 -15.63 15.14
C ILE A 210 -11.84 -16.94 14.76
N LEU A 211 -10.72 -16.88 14.03
CA LEU A 211 -9.99 -18.09 13.64
C LEU A 211 -9.41 -18.82 14.85
N LYS A 212 -8.84 -18.08 15.81
CA LYS A 212 -8.34 -18.67 17.06
C LYS A 212 -9.47 -19.37 17.83
N TYR A 213 -10.62 -18.72 17.99
CA TYR A 213 -11.79 -19.29 18.66
C TYR A 213 -12.28 -20.57 17.97
N ARG A 214 -12.43 -20.53 16.63
CA ARG A 214 -12.85 -21.71 15.86
C ARG A 214 -11.85 -22.87 15.96
N THR A 215 -10.54 -22.59 16.01
CA THR A 215 -9.52 -23.64 16.19
C THR A 215 -9.65 -24.34 17.53
N MET A 216 -10.06 -23.62 18.59
CA MET A 216 -10.24 -24.18 19.90
C MET A 216 -11.52 -25.03 20.06
N THR A 217 -12.56 -24.74 19.26
CA THR A 217 -13.89 -25.36 19.40
C THR A 217 -14.17 -26.45 18.37
N SER A 218 -13.37 -26.65 17.34
CA SER A 218 -13.64 -27.58 16.23
C SER A 218 -13.09 -28.98 16.51
N HIS A 219 -13.94 -30.02 16.36
CA HIS A 219 -13.55 -31.44 16.36
C HIS A 219 -12.66 -31.78 15.14
N PRO A 220 -11.66 -32.69 15.27
CA PRO A 220 -10.53 -32.79 14.32
C PRO A 220 -10.79 -33.49 12.98
N SER A 221 -11.98 -34.00 12.64
CA SER A 221 -12.06 -35.08 11.65
C SER A 221 -12.31 -34.72 10.17
N LEU A 222 -12.93 -33.60 9.79
CA LEU A 222 -13.25 -33.32 8.37
C LEU A 222 -12.89 -31.92 7.83
N GLN A 223 -12.65 -30.97 8.70
CA GLN A 223 -12.33 -29.60 8.29
C GLN A 223 -10.81 -29.32 8.22
N HIS A 224 -9.97 -30.32 8.49
CA HIS A 224 -8.54 -30.13 8.75
C HIS A 224 -7.76 -29.51 7.55
N ALA A 225 -8.01 -29.94 6.33
CA ALA A 225 -7.28 -29.45 5.16
C ALA A 225 -7.66 -28.00 4.81
N HIS A 226 -8.94 -27.67 4.84
CA HIS A 226 -9.42 -26.31 4.57
C HIS A 226 -8.98 -25.33 5.66
N HIS A 227 -9.09 -25.77 6.92
CA HIS A 227 -8.64 -24.99 8.07
C HIS A 227 -7.12 -24.73 8.05
N LYS A 228 -6.31 -25.74 7.74
CA LYS A 228 -4.85 -25.63 7.62
C LYS A 228 -4.46 -24.62 6.53
N ARG A 229 -5.17 -24.61 5.39
CA ARG A 229 -4.94 -23.62 4.32
C ARG A 229 -5.32 -22.20 4.77
N GLN A 230 -6.46 -22.03 5.42
CA GLN A 230 -6.92 -20.74 5.94
C GLN A 230 -5.94 -20.20 6.99
N THR A 231 -5.50 -21.03 7.93
CA THR A 231 -4.52 -20.66 8.98
C THR A 231 -3.19 -20.20 8.37
N LYS A 232 -2.71 -20.91 7.31
CA LYS A 232 -1.46 -20.54 6.63
C LYS A 232 -1.57 -19.17 5.93
N ILE A 233 -2.69 -18.91 5.25
CA ILE A 233 -2.97 -17.60 4.61
C ILE A 233 -3.04 -16.52 5.69
N THR A 234 -3.78 -16.75 6.74
CA THR A 234 -3.97 -15.78 7.82
C THR A 234 -2.67 -15.41 8.52
N LYS A 235 -1.78 -16.39 8.79
CA LYS A 235 -0.44 -16.10 9.36
C LYS A 235 0.37 -15.17 8.49
N THR A 236 0.34 -15.36 7.17
CA THR A 236 1.07 -14.48 6.24
C THR A 236 0.51 -13.06 6.27
N ILE A 237 -0.81 -12.95 6.23
CA ILE A 237 -1.49 -11.65 6.28
C ILE A 237 -1.25 -10.96 7.63
N SER A 238 -1.24 -11.71 8.74
CA SER A 238 -0.93 -11.15 10.06
C SER A 238 0.47 -10.54 10.12
N LEU A 239 1.44 -11.13 9.43
CA LEU A 239 2.79 -10.60 9.35
C LEU A 239 2.81 -9.28 8.57
N VAL A 240 2.06 -9.19 7.44
CA VAL A 240 1.89 -7.96 6.67
C VAL A 240 1.21 -6.87 7.50
N VAL A 241 0.14 -7.22 8.23
CA VAL A 241 -0.58 -6.28 9.10
C VAL A 241 0.30 -5.77 10.24
N LEU A 242 1.08 -6.65 10.85
CA LEU A 242 2.04 -6.24 11.90
C LEU A 242 3.11 -5.29 11.34
N SER A 243 3.64 -5.61 10.15
CA SER A 243 4.56 -4.73 9.43
C SER A 243 3.93 -3.36 9.17
N THR A 244 2.72 -3.33 8.63
CA THR A 244 1.97 -2.09 8.36
C THR A 244 1.72 -1.29 9.64
N PHE A 245 1.37 -1.94 10.75
CA PHE A 245 1.18 -1.24 12.01
C PHE A 245 2.47 -0.59 12.50
N LEU A 246 3.60 -1.30 12.49
CA LEU A 246 4.88 -0.83 13.02
C LEU A 246 5.55 0.21 12.10
N PHE A 247 5.56 -0.03 10.79
CA PHE A 247 6.33 0.79 9.85
C PHE A 247 5.50 1.84 9.10
N TYR A 248 4.17 1.74 9.15
CA TYR A 248 3.29 2.71 8.49
C TYR A 248 2.43 3.48 9.49
N VAL A 249 1.59 2.79 10.28
CA VAL A 249 0.60 3.48 11.13
C VAL A 249 1.26 4.28 12.25
N ILE A 250 2.21 3.70 12.98
CA ILE A 250 2.93 4.42 14.06
C ILE A 250 3.69 5.64 13.50
N PRO A 251 4.53 5.54 12.45
CA PRO A 251 5.20 6.70 11.87
C PRO A 251 4.21 7.75 11.32
N TRP A 252 3.12 7.32 10.67
CA TRP A 252 2.10 8.22 10.16
C TRP A 252 1.39 9.01 11.27
N LEU A 253 0.96 8.34 12.34
CA LEU A 253 0.34 8.99 13.49
C LEU A 253 1.31 9.93 14.20
N THR A 254 2.58 9.53 14.34
CA THR A 254 3.64 10.37 14.91
C THR A 254 3.83 11.62 14.06
N HIS A 255 3.95 11.49 12.74
CA HIS A 255 4.06 12.62 11.82
C HIS A 255 2.86 13.56 11.91
N SER A 256 1.64 13.00 11.93
CA SER A 256 0.40 13.77 12.04
C SER A 256 0.30 14.51 13.38
N ALA A 257 0.68 13.87 14.49
CA ALA A 257 0.70 14.48 15.81
C ALA A 257 1.73 15.61 15.90
N LEU A 258 2.93 15.43 15.36
CA LEU A 258 3.96 16.47 15.33
C LEU A 258 3.49 17.70 14.54
N ASN A 259 2.81 17.49 13.42
CA ASN A 259 2.23 18.58 12.62
C ASN A 259 1.08 19.29 13.36
N ALA A 260 0.18 18.55 14.03
CA ALA A 260 -0.92 19.13 14.80
C ALA A 260 -0.45 19.95 16.01
N LEU A 261 0.60 19.49 16.69
CA LEU A 261 1.18 20.16 17.85
C LEU A 261 2.05 21.36 17.46
N GLN A 262 2.21 21.67 16.18
CA GLN A 262 3.05 22.75 15.65
C GLN A 262 4.44 22.78 16.32
N VAL A 263 4.95 21.62 16.68
CA VAL A 263 6.24 21.52 17.35
C VAL A 263 7.29 22.08 16.41
N LYS A 264 7.71 23.32 16.66
CA LYS A 264 8.84 23.96 15.97
C LYS A 264 10.13 23.24 16.38
N LEU A 265 10.33 22.09 15.80
CA LEU A 265 11.47 21.24 16.05
C LEU A 265 12.67 21.80 15.28
N GLY A 266 13.40 22.72 15.86
CA GLY A 266 14.64 23.24 15.25
C GLY A 266 15.70 22.17 14.96
N LYS A 267 15.67 21.02 15.66
CA LYS A 267 16.43 19.79 15.36
C LYS A 267 15.59 18.71 14.71
N ALA A 268 14.29 18.88 14.58
CA ALA A 268 13.36 17.90 14.01
C ALA A 268 13.20 18.00 12.49
N GLY A 269 13.97 18.84 11.84
CA GLY A 269 14.03 18.83 10.37
C GLY A 269 14.36 17.47 9.78
N LEU A 270 15.02 16.58 10.55
CA LEU A 270 15.32 15.20 10.16
C LEU A 270 14.23 14.17 10.52
N ILE A 271 13.43 14.42 11.56
CA ILE A 271 12.46 13.42 12.02
C ILE A 271 11.38 13.18 10.95
N SER A 272 10.83 14.24 10.38
CA SER A 272 9.79 14.11 9.36
C SER A 272 10.25 13.32 8.12
N PRO A 273 11.40 13.62 7.50
CA PRO A 273 11.92 12.79 6.40
C PRO A 273 12.21 11.34 6.80
N LEU A 274 12.72 11.08 7.99
CA LEU A 274 12.96 9.71 8.47
C LEU A 274 11.66 8.93 8.68
N LEU A 275 10.62 9.58 9.20
CA LEU A 275 9.29 8.95 9.28
C LEU A 275 8.77 8.55 7.91
N TRP A 276 8.98 9.36 6.87
CA TRP A 276 8.61 9.01 5.50
C TRP A 276 9.43 7.84 4.94
N VAL A 277 10.72 7.74 5.26
CA VAL A 277 11.53 6.56 4.90
C VAL A 277 11.00 5.31 5.60
N LEU A 278 10.61 5.39 6.88
CA LEU A 278 10.00 4.27 7.61
C LEU A 278 8.67 3.84 6.98
N ILE A 279 7.80 4.81 6.66
CA ILE A 279 6.53 4.53 5.96
C ILE A 279 6.79 3.80 4.65
N GLN A 280 7.77 4.25 3.87
CA GLN A 280 8.11 3.60 2.61
C GLN A 280 8.75 2.22 2.80
N SER A 281 9.48 2.02 3.90
CA SER A 281 10.07 0.71 4.23
C SER A 281 9.01 -0.36 4.45
N ASN A 282 7.79 -0.01 4.90
CA ASN A 282 6.68 -0.94 4.98
C ASN A 282 6.41 -1.63 3.63
N ASN A 283 6.41 -0.87 2.55
CA ASN A 283 6.16 -1.40 1.21
C ASN A 283 7.28 -2.33 0.75
N VAL A 284 8.54 -2.07 1.14
CA VAL A 284 9.67 -2.99 0.91
C VAL A 284 9.47 -4.29 1.68
N PHE A 285 9.06 -4.22 2.95
CA PHE A 285 8.77 -5.42 3.75
C PHE A 285 7.62 -6.23 3.18
N ASN A 286 6.56 -5.60 2.70
CA ASN A 286 5.46 -6.27 2.03
C ASN A 286 5.94 -7.05 0.81
N VAL A 287 6.79 -6.45 -0.04
CA VAL A 287 7.42 -7.13 -1.18
C VAL A 287 8.18 -8.37 -0.74
N ILE A 288 9.04 -8.25 0.28
CA ILE A 288 9.85 -9.38 0.79
C ILE A 288 8.95 -10.51 1.29
N ILE A 289 7.89 -10.19 2.06
CA ILE A 289 6.94 -11.18 2.59
C ILE A 289 6.21 -11.89 1.45
N TYR A 290 5.76 -11.17 0.42
CA TYR A 290 5.06 -11.76 -0.71
C TYR A 290 5.98 -12.63 -1.58
N LEU A 291 7.19 -12.18 -1.88
CA LEU A 291 8.18 -12.95 -2.64
C LEU A 291 8.57 -14.23 -1.90
N TRP A 292 8.87 -14.14 -0.60
CA TRP A 292 9.14 -15.32 0.22
C TRP A 292 7.99 -16.32 0.17
N LYS A 293 6.76 -15.84 0.21
CA LYS A 293 5.57 -16.69 0.17
C LYS A 293 5.32 -17.31 -1.19
N LEU A 294 5.62 -16.63 -2.26
CA LEU A 294 5.57 -17.18 -3.61
C LEU A 294 6.61 -18.29 -3.78
N GLN A 295 7.83 -18.08 -3.29
CA GLN A 295 8.91 -19.07 -3.33
C GLN A 295 8.56 -20.33 -2.53
N GLU A 296 8.00 -20.21 -1.32
CA GLU A 296 7.54 -21.36 -0.51
C GLU A 296 6.51 -22.23 -1.25
N ARG A 297 5.74 -21.65 -2.18
CA ARG A 297 4.74 -22.38 -2.97
C ARG A 297 5.27 -22.98 -4.26
N SER A 298 6.40 -22.48 -4.76
CA SER A 298 7.05 -22.95 -6.01
C SER A 298 8.12 -24.00 -5.76
N GLY A 299 8.46 -24.30 -4.50
CA GLY A 299 9.49 -25.27 -4.14
C GLY A 299 9.17 -26.68 -4.64
N PRO A 300 10.20 -27.48 -5.05
CA PRO A 300 10.07 -28.77 -5.72
C PRO A 300 9.44 -29.91 -4.90
N GLY A 301 8.97 -29.63 -3.68
CA GLY A 301 8.37 -30.62 -2.78
C GLY A 301 6.83 -30.68 -2.75
N VAL A 302 6.10 -29.86 -3.52
CA VAL A 302 4.63 -29.87 -3.55
C VAL A 302 4.13 -30.48 -4.86
N HIS A 303 4.72 -31.58 -5.30
CA HIS A 303 3.93 -32.57 -6.05
C HIS A 303 2.98 -33.21 -5.05
N THR A 304 1.83 -32.57 -4.85
CA THR A 304 0.69 -33.23 -4.27
C THR A 304 0.45 -34.44 -5.16
N HIS A 305 0.75 -35.63 -4.65
CA HIS A 305 0.08 -36.84 -5.05
C HIS A 305 -1.43 -36.53 -4.92
N GLU A 306 -2.03 -35.98 -5.97
CA GLU A 306 -3.45 -36.12 -6.19
C GLU A 306 -3.64 -37.63 -6.38
N PRO A 307 -4.26 -38.34 -5.46
CA PRO A 307 -4.62 -39.72 -5.71
C PRO A 307 -5.53 -39.70 -6.94
N ASN A 308 -5.13 -40.39 -8.00
CA ASN A 308 -5.83 -40.52 -9.28
C ASN A 308 -7.26 -41.08 -9.18
N GLY A 309 -7.88 -41.05 -8.00
CA GLY A 309 -9.21 -41.59 -7.71
C GLY A 309 -10.38 -40.67 -7.98
N HIS A 310 -10.20 -39.34 -8.00
CA HIS A 310 -11.38 -38.43 -8.05
C HIS A 310 -11.74 -37.89 -9.43
N ARG A 311 -10.95 -38.15 -10.49
CA ARG A 311 -11.33 -37.70 -11.87
C ARG A 311 -12.50 -38.45 -12.49
N ARG A 312 -12.96 -39.56 -11.92
CA ARG A 312 -14.11 -40.30 -12.43
C ARG A 312 -15.47 -39.76 -11.96
N HIS A 313 -15.52 -39.09 -10.81
CA HIS A 313 -16.79 -38.61 -10.27
C HIS A 313 -17.23 -37.25 -10.81
N GLU A 314 -16.31 -36.36 -11.20
CA GLU A 314 -16.72 -35.05 -11.77
C GLU A 314 -17.32 -35.13 -13.16
N ARG A 315 -16.98 -36.16 -13.97
CA ARG A 315 -17.58 -36.31 -15.30
C ARG A 315 -19.06 -36.74 -15.28
N ASN A 316 -19.50 -37.37 -14.21
CA ASN A 316 -20.90 -37.80 -14.10
C ASN A 316 -21.83 -36.70 -13.59
N PHE A 317 -21.30 -35.68 -12.89
CA PHE A 317 -22.11 -34.58 -12.37
C PHE A 317 -22.48 -33.52 -13.43
N VAL A 318 -21.73 -33.43 -14.53
CA VAL A 318 -21.98 -32.45 -15.61
C VAL A 318 -23.00 -32.96 -16.61
N SER A 319 -23.28 -34.29 -16.67
CA SER A 319 -24.26 -34.86 -17.58
C SER A 319 -25.71 -34.84 -17.05
N GLU A 320 -25.88 -34.74 -15.75
CA GLU A 320 -27.23 -34.73 -15.11
C GLU A 320 -27.93 -33.37 -15.12
N TYR A 321 -27.21 -32.27 -15.46
CA TYR A 321 -27.80 -30.92 -15.50
C TYR A 321 -28.14 -30.45 -16.93
N LYS A 322 -28.16 -31.38 -17.94
CA LYS A 322 -28.51 -31.06 -19.33
C LYS A 322 -29.71 -31.84 -19.85
N SER A 323 -30.52 -32.41 -18.99
CA SER A 323 -31.81 -32.98 -19.36
C SER A 323 -32.98 -32.17 -18.81
#